data_93a859404d7094c90e8bdb5f9c93314b
#
_entry.id   93a859404d7094c90e8bdb5f9c93314b
#
_cell.length_a   1.000
_cell.length_b   1.000
_cell.length_c   1.000
_cell.angle_alpha   90.00
_cell.angle_beta   90.00
_cell.angle_gamma   90.00
#
_symmetry.space_group_name_H-M   'P 1'
#
loop_
_entity.id
_entity.type
_entity.pdbx_description
1 polymer ?
#
loop_
_entity_poly.entity_id
_entity_poly.type
_entity_poly.pdbx_seq_one_letter_code
_entity_poly.pdbx_strand_id
1 'polypeptide(L)'
;MHHTDRLTRVAAIKHALEGVFVVERYEFNEFDAVRLQGTWRIPPNEALHSLVTRFATLNSTPVLHNDAHGVDLFIIPGVTSDPALAPANESRETHQMHATREVRVDPRLNIVLFLATVVSVVLTGGLESDGMEGVRLNLPNGLMFAGSLLSILVAHEMGHYVVGRIRGLKTTWPIFIPLPFISIGGTLGAVIVQSSPFKNRRTLLEVGVAGPLAGFIVAVPLFLLGLWLTNPTPSPVPPGTTFLGDSLLTQILGL
;
A
#
# COMPACT_ATOMS: atom_id res chain seq x y z
N MET A 1 -20.29 12.86 -28.72
CA MET A 1 -19.78 14.23 -28.90
C MET A 1 -19.49 14.49 -30.37
N HIS A 2 -20.06 15.55 -31.01
CA HIS A 2 -19.93 15.78 -32.44
C HIS A 2 -18.52 16.23 -32.82
N HIS A 3 -18.05 15.88 -34.01
CA HIS A 3 -16.71 16.19 -34.55
C HIS A 3 -16.38 17.70 -34.48
N THR A 4 -17.38 18.56 -34.65
CA THR A 4 -17.28 20.03 -34.57
C THR A 4 -16.89 20.52 -33.17
N ASP A 5 -17.34 19.85 -32.13
CA ASP A 5 -17.06 20.20 -30.72
C ASP A 5 -15.59 19.92 -30.34
N ARG A 6 -15.01 18.84 -30.87
CA ARG A 6 -13.60 18.50 -30.68
C ARG A 6 -12.66 19.51 -31.35
N LEU A 7 -12.99 19.99 -32.55
CA LEU A 7 -12.15 20.99 -33.25
C LEU A 7 -12.15 22.34 -32.52
N THR A 8 -13.30 22.78 -32.02
CA THR A 8 -13.42 24.02 -31.24
C THR A 8 -12.61 23.90 -29.94
N ARG A 9 -12.64 22.74 -29.28
CA ARG A 9 -11.89 22.50 -28.08
C ARG A 9 -10.38 22.47 -28.31
N VAL A 10 -9.91 21.86 -29.41
CA VAL A 10 -8.48 21.89 -29.77
C VAL A 10 -8.00 23.30 -30.05
N ALA A 11 -8.82 24.14 -30.69
CA ALA A 11 -8.48 25.54 -30.92
C ALA A 11 -8.33 26.32 -29.61
N ALA A 12 -9.25 26.13 -28.66
CA ALA A 12 -9.16 26.73 -27.32
C ALA A 12 -7.93 26.26 -26.54
N ILE A 13 -7.61 24.96 -26.61
CA ILE A 13 -6.41 24.37 -25.99
C ILE A 13 -5.14 24.99 -26.59
N LYS A 14 -5.05 25.09 -27.92
CA LYS A 14 -3.89 25.71 -28.59
C LYS A 14 -3.71 27.16 -28.19
N HIS A 15 -4.79 27.93 -28.09
CA HIS A 15 -4.73 29.30 -27.63
C HIS A 15 -4.26 29.44 -26.18
N ALA A 16 -4.72 28.55 -25.28
CA ALA A 16 -4.27 28.52 -23.89
C ALA A 16 -2.77 28.16 -23.74
N LEU A 17 -2.20 27.45 -24.72
CA LEU A 17 -0.78 27.03 -24.75
C LEU A 17 0.14 28.05 -25.42
N GLU A 18 -0.38 29.13 -26.00
CA GLU A 18 0.43 30.14 -26.67
C GLU A 18 1.55 30.68 -25.76
N GLY A 19 2.76 30.73 -26.31
CA GLY A 19 3.94 31.19 -25.59
C GLY A 19 4.61 30.15 -24.66
N VAL A 20 3.94 29.03 -24.37
CA VAL A 20 4.39 28.02 -23.41
C VAL A 20 4.76 26.70 -24.09
N PHE A 21 3.92 26.23 -25.00
CA PHE A 21 4.07 24.93 -25.64
C PHE A 21 3.62 24.97 -27.11
N VAL A 22 4.41 24.41 -28.00
CA VAL A 22 4.08 24.29 -29.44
C VAL A 22 3.55 22.90 -29.68
N VAL A 23 2.27 22.80 -30.02
CA VAL A 23 1.60 21.52 -30.29
C VAL A 23 1.94 21.06 -31.70
N GLU A 24 2.61 19.92 -31.82
CA GLU A 24 2.93 19.26 -33.09
C GLU A 24 1.91 18.17 -33.43
N ARG A 25 1.50 17.41 -32.43
CA ARG A 25 0.51 16.33 -32.57
C ARG A 25 -0.44 16.33 -31.38
N TYR A 26 -1.69 15.92 -31.60
CA TYR A 26 -2.66 15.70 -30.54
C TYR A 26 -3.48 14.44 -30.80
N GLU A 27 -3.82 13.74 -29.72
CA GLU A 27 -4.62 12.51 -29.74
C GLU A 27 -5.69 12.58 -28.65
N PHE A 28 -6.93 12.16 -28.98
CA PHE A 28 -8.00 12.02 -28.00
C PHE A 28 -8.08 10.56 -27.52
N ASN A 29 -8.24 10.37 -26.21
CA ASN A 29 -8.55 9.06 -25.67
C ASN A 29 -10.08 8.85 -25.56
N GLU A 30 -10.51 7.66 -25.11
CA GLU A 30 -11.93 7.31 -24.91
C GLU A 30 -12.65 8.19 -23.89
N PHE A 31 -11.91 8.83 -22.98
CA PHE A 31 -12.43 9.73 -21.93
C PHE A 31 -12.36 11.21 -22.31
N ASP A 32 -12.22 11.51 -23.60
CA ASP A 32 -12.05 12.88 -24.11
C ASP A 32 -10.85 13.65 -23.52
N ALA A 33 -9.91 12.99 -22.87
CA ALA A 33 -8.65 13.61 -22.53
C ALA A 33 -7.76 13.73 -23.78
N VAL A 34 -7.04 14.83 -23.88
CA VAL A 34 -6.19 15.15 -25.04
C VAL A 34 -4.72 14.97 -24.65
N ARG A 35 -4.02 14.07 -25.32
CA ARG A 35 -2.57 13.98 -25.27
C ARG A 35 -1.98 14.92 -26.30
N LEU A 36 -1.09 15.79 -25.87
CA LEU A 36 -0.38 16.75 -26.71
C LEU A 36 1.09 16.42 -26.74
N GLN A 37 1.63 16.29 -27.94
CA GLN A 37 3.06 16.12 -28.19
C GLN A 37 3.58 17.36 -28.91
N GLY A 38 4.75 17.82 -28.53
CA GLY A 38 5.36 19.00 -29.11
C GLY A 38 6.56 19.52 -28.30
N THR A 39 6.92 20.78 -28.57
CA THR A 39 8.10 21.40 -27.99
C THR A 39 7.75 22.44 -26.94
N TRP A 40 8.39 22.34 -25.77
CA TRP A 40 8.27 23.31 -24.69
C TRP A 40 9.11 24.55 -24.99
N ARG A 41 8.50 25.73 -24.85
CA ARG A 41 9.21 27.04 -24.98
C ARG A 41 9.79 27.51 -23.65
N ILE A 42 9.21 27.05 -22.53
CA ILE A 42 9.69 27.29 -21.18
C ILE A 42 9.74 25.93 -20.45
N PRO A 43 10.55 25.76 -19.40
CA PRO A 43 10.63 24.51 -18.67
C PRO A 43 9.26 24.03 -18.19
N PRO A 44 8.90 22.73 -18.37
CA PRO A 44 7.57 22.21 -18.05
C PRO A 44 7.11 22.48 -16.63
N ASN A 45 8.02 22.43 -15.66
CA ASN A 45 7.71 22.66 -14.25
C ASN A 45 7.33 24.12 -13.96
N GLU A 46 7.94 25.08 -14.67
CA GLU A 46 7.61 26.50 -14.56
C GLU A 46 6.33 26.84 -15.32
N ALA A 47 6.11 26.16 -16.44
CA ALA A 47 4.93 26.31 -17.25
C ALA A 47 3.65 25.87 -16.54
N LEU A 48 3.70 24.80 -15.75
CA LEU A 48 2.55 24.14 -15.18
C LEU A 48 1.64 25.08 -14.37
N HIS A 49 2.23 25.94 -13.55
CA HIS A 49 1.45 26.88 -12.73
C HIS A 49 0.63 27.86 -13.57
N SER A 50 1.22 28.41 -14.64
CA SER A 50 0.52 29.30 -15.55
C SER A 50 -0.55 28.57 -16.38
N LEU A 51 -0.29 27.31 -16.74
CA LEU A 51 -1.21 26.48 -17.50
C LEU A 51 -2.44 26.10 -16.66
N VAL A 52 -2.28 25.75 -15.39
CA VAL A 52 -3.39 25.43 -14.48
C VAL A 52 -4.40 26.59 -14.47
N THR A 53 -3.94 27.83 -14.31
CA THR A 53 -4.81 29.01 -14.30
C THR A 53 -5.51 29.22 -15.65
N ARG A 54 -4.80 29.05 -16.77
CA ARG A 54 -5.40 29.22 -18.13
C ARG A 54 -6.41 28.13 -18.44
N PHE A 55 -6.14 26.89 -18.03
CA PHE A 55 -7.02 25.75 -18.30
C PHE A 55 -8.22 25.65 -17.34
N ALA A 56 -8.17 26.35 -16.20
CA ALA A 56 -9.31 26.46 -15.30
C ALA A 56 -10.53 27.10 -16.01
N THR A 57 -10.32 28.13 -16.85
CA THR A 57 -11.39 28.76 -17.64
C THR A 57 -12.01 27.83 -18.69
N LEU A 58 -11.29 26.78 -19.08
CA LEU A 58 -11.73 25.75 -20.04
C LEU A 58 -12.29 24.50 -19.34
N ASN A 59 -12.51 24.57 -18.02
CA ASN A 59 -12.92 23.42 -17.20
C ASN A 59 -12.08 22.16 -17.51
N SER A 60 -10.76 22.33 -17.53
CA SER A 60 -9.81 21.29 -17.90
C SER A 60 -8.56 21.39 -17.04
N THR A 61 -7.91 20.24 -16.77
CA THR A 61 -6.70 20.17 -15.94
C THR A 61 -5.51 19.74 -16.79
N PRO A 62 -4.43 20.53 -16.87
CA PRO A 62 -3.19 20.12 -17.51
C PRO A 62 -2.38 19.19 -16.59
N VAL A 63 -1.93 18.05 -17.11
CA VAL A 63 -1.11 17.05 -16.40
C VAL A 63 0.15 16.77 -17.21
N LEU A 64 1.31 16.88 -16.57
CA LEU A 64 2.60 16.53 -17.17
C LEU A 64 2.87 15.04 -16.97
N HIS A 65 3.23 14.36 -18.03
CA HIS A 65 3.66 12.97 -17.99
C HIS A 65 5.06 12.82 -18.59
N ASN A 66 6.00 12.33 -17.77
CA ASN A 66 7.36 12.04 -18.23
C ASN A 66 7.38 10.66 -18.88
N ASP A 67 7.73 10.61 -20.16
CA ASP A 67 7.97 9.37 -20.90
C ASP A 67 9.45 9.27 -21.31
N ALA A 68 9.87 8.10 -21.80
CA ALA A 68 11.22 7.84 -22.28
C ALA A 68 11.65 8.80 -23.42
N HIS A 69 10.70 9.42 -24.12
CA HIS A 69 10.90 10.32 -25.25
C HIS A 69 10.72 11.82 -24.92
N GLY A 70 10.41 12.16 -23.65
CA GLY A 70 10.20 13.56 -23.24
C GLY A 70 9.04 13.77 -22.28
N VAL A 71 8.58 15.02 -22.18
CA VAL A 71 7.46 15.40 -21.31
C VAL A 71 6.23 15.66 -22.16
N ASP A 72 5.27 14.76 -22.10
CA ASP A 72 3.95 14.90 -22.74
C ASP A 72 3.01 15.71 -21.86
N LEU A 73 2.13 16.48 -22.52
CA LEU A 73 1.09 17.24 -21.84
C LEU A 73 -0.28 16.59 -22.08
N PHE A 74 -0.96 16.20 -21.01
CA PHE A 74 -2.32 15.70 -21.05
C PHE A 74 -3.29 16.77 -20.56
N ILE A 75 -4.40 16.97 -21.28
CA ILE A 75 -5.48 17.85 -20.88
C ILE A 75 -6.71 17.01 -20.56
N ILE A 76 -7.06 16.96 -19.28
CA ILE A 76 -8.19 16.17 -18.77
C ILE A 76 -9.41 17.07 -18.58
N PRO A 77 -10.58 16.75 -19.16
CA PRO A 77 -11.80 17.54 -18.99
C PRO A 77 -12.40 17.36 -17.59
N GLY A 78 -13.06 18.41 -17.08
CA GLY A 78 -13.94 18.33 -15.92
C GLY A 78 -13.28 18.33 -14.55
N VAL A 79 -11.96 18.48 -14.46
CA VAL A 79 -11.23 18.56 -13.18
C VAL A 79 -10.51 19.91 -13.12
N THR A 80 -11.02 20.86 -12.34
CA THR A 80 -10.32 22.11 -12.04
C THR A 80 -9.54 21.93 -10.74
N SER A 81 -8.21 22.00 -10.82
CA SER A 81 -7.32 21.90 -9.66
C SER A 81 -6.98 23.27 -9.05
N ASP A 82 -7.61 24.36 -9.51
CA ASP A 82 -7.33 25.68 -8.97
C ASP A 82 -8.19 25.94 -7.72
N PRO A 83 -7.59 26.00 -6.53
CA PRO A 83 -8.31 26.27 -5.28
C PRO A 83 -8.94 27.67 -5.24
N ALA A 84 -8.52 28.60 -6.11
CA ALA A 84 -9.07 29.95 -6.19
C ALA A 84 -10.39 30.03 -6.98
N LEU A 85 -10.69 29.03 -7.82
CA LEU A 85 -11.88 28.98 -8.68
C LEU A 85 -12.93 27.97 -8.17
N ALA A 86 -12.62 27.19 -7.16
CA ALA A 86 -13.61 26.34 -6.51
C ALA A 86 -14.63 27.20 -5.74
N PRO A 87 -15.94 26.92 -5.84
CA PRO A 87 -16.94 27.62 -5.03
C PRO A 87 -16.58 27.46 -3.55
N ALA A 88 -16.74 28.54 -2.78
CA ALA A 88 -16.21 28.68 -1.41
C ALA A 88 -16.60 27.53 -0.43
N ASN A 89 -17.62 26.75 -0.77
CA ASN A 89 -18.05 25.57 0.00
C ASN A 89 -17.32 24.28 -0.41
N GLU A 90 -16.95 24.10 -1.69
CA GLU A 90 -16.21 22.91 -2.13
C GLU A 90 -14.71 23.00 -1.80
N SER A 91 -14.15 24.22 -1.71
CA SER A 91 -12.75 24.44 -1.37
C SER A 91 -12.40 23.98 0.06
N ARG A 92 -13.36 24.00 0.98
CA ARG A 92 -13.14 23.50 2.34
C ARG A 92 -13.22 21.98 2.45
N GLU A 93 -14.08 21.34 1.67
CA GLU A 93 -14.21 19.87 1.71
C GLU A 93 -13.12 19.17 0.89
N THR A 94 -12.72 19.70 -0.28
CA THR A 94 -11.66 19.10 -1.11
C THR A 94 -10.26 19.38 -0.57
N HIS A 95 -10.00 20.53 0.06
CA HIS A 95 -8.76 20.77 0.79
C HIS A 95 -8.69 19.97 2.10
N GLN A 96 -9.84 19.67 2.72
CA GLN A 96 -9.89 18.72 3.85
C GLN A 96 -9.74 17.26 3.40
N MET A 97 -10.13 16.89 2.17
CA MET A 97 -9.86 15.55 1.63
C MET A 97 -8.41 15.38 1.15
N HIS A 98 -7.70 16.44 0.75
CA HIS A 98 -6.28 16.40 0.38
C HIS A 98 -5.32 16.91 1.48
N ALA A 99 -5.82 17.58 2.50
CA ALA A 99 -5.12 17.60 3.78
C ALA A 99 -5.15 16.14 4.26
N THR A 100 -4.08 15.40 3.99
CA THR A 100 -3.84 14.08 4.54
C THR A 100 -4.18 14.15 6.02
N ARG A 101 -5.42 13.76 6.36
CA ARG A 101 -5.86 13.62 7.74
C ARG A 101 -4.85 12.66 8.33
N GLU A 102 -3.91 13.19 9.12
CA GLU A 102 -3.00 12.32 9.86
C GLU A 102 -3.91 11.37 10.63
N VAL A 103 -3.98 10.14 10.19
CA VAL A 103 -4.69 9.09 10.92
C VAL A 103 -3.90 8.91 12.20
N ARG A 104 -4.24 9.69 13.22
CA ARG A 104 -3.70 9.51 14.57
C ARG A 104 -4.48 8.38 15.20
N VAL A 105 -3.90 7.21 15.13
CA VAL A 105 -4.41 6.10 15.95
C VAL A 105 -3.96 6.35 17.38
N ASP A 106 -4.92 6.29 18.30
CA ASP A 106 -4.61 6.44 19.73
C ASP A 106 -3.61 5.33 20.13
N PRO A 107 -2.43 5.66 20.68
CA PRO A 107 -1.44 4.66 21.11
C PRO A 107 -2.02 3.63 22.09
N ARG A 108 -2.99 4.02 22.90
CA ARG A 108 -3.68 3.12 23.83
C ARG A 108 -4.47 2.04 23.10
N LEU A 109 -5.15 2.42 22.02
CA LEU A 109 -5.89 1.47 21.18
C LEU A 109 -4.93 0.45 20.54
N ASN A 110 -3.77 0.89 20.03
CA ASN A 110 -2.77 -0.01 19.47
C ASN A 110 -2.25 -1.03 20.49
N ILE A 111 -2.00 -0.58 21.74
CA ILE A 111 -1.54 -1.47 22.81
C ILE A 111 -2.66 -2.49 23.14
N VAL A 112 -3.90 -2.05 23.27
CA VAL A 112 -5.03 -2.94 23.57
C VAL A 112 -5.21 -3.97 22.46
N LEU A 113 -5.18 -3.55 21.19
CA LEU A 113 -5.29 -4.45 20.04
C LEU A 113 -4.13 -5.43 19.96
N PHE A 114 -2.91 -4.98 20.25
CA PHE A 114 -1.74 -5.87 20.31
C PHE A 114 -1.89 -6.92 21.40
N LEU A 115 -2.27 -6.53 22.62
CA LEU A 115 -2.49 -7.48 23.73
C LEU A 115 -3.63 -8.45 23.42
N ALA A 116 -4.73 -7.96 22.83
CA ALA A 116 -5.82 -8.81 22.38
C ALA A 116 -5.36 -9.81 21.30
N THR A 117 -4.47 -9.38 20.40
CA THR A 117 -3.88 -10.27 19.39
C THR A 117 -2.98 -11.31 20.02
N VAL A 118 -2.16 -10.94 21.00
CA VAL A 118 -1.32 -11.91 21.76
C VAL A 118 -2.21 -12.99 22.39
N VAL A 119 -3.26 -12.59 23.10
CA VAL A 119 -4.20 -13.54 23.72
C VAL A 119 -4.87 -14.42 22.66
N SER A 120 -5.34 -13.83 21.58
CA SER A 120 -5.97 -14.52 20.46
C SER A 120 -5.05 -15.60 19.86
N VAL A 121 -3.80 -15.27 19.60
CA VAL A 121 -2.81 -16.18 19.00
C VAL A 121 -2.42 -17.28 19.98
N VAL A 122 -2.24 -16.97 21.28
CA VAL A 122 -1.96 -17.97 22.32
C VAL A 122 -3.09 -18.97 22.45
N LEU A 123 -4.34 -18.50 22.46
CA LEU A 123 -5.50 -19.39 22.52
C LEU A 123 -5.58 -20.27 21.27
N THR A 124 -5.42 -19.70 20.10
CA THR A 124 -5.50 -20.46 18.83
C THR A 124 -4.38 -21.51 18.73
N GLY A 125 -3.14 -21.15 19.07
CA GLY A 125 -1.99 -22.06 19.02
C GLY A 125 -1.93 -23.07 20.16
N GLY A 126 -2.66 -22.82 21.27
CA GLY A 126 -2.68 -23.70 22.43
C GLY A 126 -3.88 -24.66 22.49
N LEU A 127 -4.86 -24.50 21.60
CA LEU A 127 -6.01 -25.39 21.57
C LEU A 127 -5.66 -26.71 20.88
N GLU A 128 -5.69 -27.79 21.65
CA GLU A 128 -5.46 -29.16 21.19
C GLU A 128 -6.75 -29.96 21.29
N SER A 129 -7.07 -30.72 20.24
CA SER A 129 -8.19 -31.66 20.25
C SER A 129 -7.67 -33.01 20.73
N ASP A 130 -8.22 -33.49 21.82
CA ASP A 130 -7.88 -34.78 22.42
C ASP A 130 -8.84 -35.92 21.99
N GLY A 131 -9.24 -35.84 20.72
CA GLY A 131 -10.09 -36.84 20.10
C GLY A 131 -11.48 -36.92 20.76
N MET A 132 -11.74 -37.96 21.59
CA MET A 132 -13.02 -38.19 22.24
C MET A 132 -13.21 -37.46 23.59
N GLU A 133 -12.16 -36.91 24.17
CA GLU A 133 -12.20 -36.24 25.48
C GLU A 133 -12.44 -34.72 25.42
N GLY A 134 -12.46 -34.13 24.23
CA GLY A 134 -12.79 -32.72 24.05
C GLY A 134 -11.60 -31.85 23.65
N VAL A 135 -11.66 -30.56 23.99
CA VAL A 135 -10.62 -29.56 23.65
C VAL A 135 -9.88 -29.18 24.93
N ARG A 136 -8.57 -29.29 24.90
CA ARG A 136 -7.67 -28.87 26.01
C ARG A 136 -6.83 -27.66 25.60
N LEU A 137 -6.56 -26.77 26.54
CA LEU A 137 -5.65 -25.65 26.35
C LEU A 137 -4.27 -26.02 26.85
N ASN A 138 -3.31 -26.18 25.92
CA ASN A 138 -1.89 -26.35 26.21
C ASN A 138 -1.22 -24.95 26.14
N LEU A 139 -1.11 -24.31 27.29
CA LEU A 139 -0.56 -22.96 27.39
C LEU A 139 0.90 -22.87 26.94
N PRO A 140 1.82 -23.77 27.28
CA PRO A 140 3.19 -23.79 26.75
C PRO A 140 3.23 -23.80 25.22
N ASN A 141 2.49 -24.66 24.57
CA ASN A 141 2.42 -24.72 23.10
C ASN A 141 1.83 -23.44 22.51
N GLY A 142 0.78 -22.90 23.12
CA GLY A 142 0.19 -21.61 22.72
C GLY A 142 1.19 -20.45 22.82
N LEU A 143 2.00 -20.41 23.88
CA LEU A 143 3.03 -19.38 24.06
C LEU A 143 4.18 -19.53 23.05
N MET A 144 4.63 -20.74 22.77
CA MET A 144 5.66 -21.00 21.76
C MET A 144 5.17 -20.62 20.36
N PHE A 145 3.93 -20.99 20.03
CA PHE A 145 3.30 -20.62 18.77
C PHE A 145 3.15 -19.08 18.64
N ALA A 146 2.62 -18.44 19.66
CA ALA A 146 2.46 -16.98 19.66
C ALA A 146 3.79 -16.25 19.61
N GLY A 147 4.79 -16.71 20.36
CA GLY A 147 6.14 -16.13 20.36
C GLY A 147 6.80 -16.17 18.99
N SER A 148 6.72 -17.30 18.30
CA SER A 148 7.29 -17.44 16.95
C SER A 148 6.50 -16.64 15.92
N LEU A 149 5.18 -16.79 15.86
CA LEU A 149 4.34 -16.11 14.87
C LEU A 149 4.39 -14.58 15.03
N LEU A 150 4.23 -14.09 16.26
CA LEU A 150 4.21 -12.64 16.50
C LEU A 150 5.59 -11.99 16.32
N SER A 151 6.71 -12.69 16.64
CA SER A 151 8.03 -12.13 16.38
C SER A 151 8.29 -11.95 14.88
N ILE A 152 7.87 -12.90 14.04
CA ILE A 152 7.96 -12.77 12.58
C ILE A 152 7.07 -11.64 12.08
N LEU A 153 5.82 -11.60 12.56
CA LEU A 153 4.85 -10.57 12.14
C LEU A 153 5.30 -9.17 12.55
N VAL A 154 5.74 -8.99 13.80
CA VAL A 154 6.26 -7.71 14.29
C VAL A 154 7.50 -7.28 13.49
N ALA A 155 8.44 -8.18 13.23
CA ALA A 155 9.61 -7.87 12.41
C ALA A 155 9.23 -7.43 11.00
N HIS A 156 8.26 -8.12 10.37
CA HIS A 156 7.73 -7.78 9.06
C HIS A 156 7.16 -6.36 9.02
N GLU A 157 6.24 -6.05 9.89
CA GLU A 157 5.60 -4.73 9.97
C GLU A 157 6.59 -3.62 10.32
N MET A 158 7.51 -3.91 11.24
CA MET A 158 8.57 -2.96 11.59
C MET A 158 9.53 -2.71 10.43
N GLY A 159 9.77 -3.68 9.56
CA GLY A 159 10.52 -3.49 8.32
C GLY A 159 9.90 -2.41 7.43
N HIS A 160 8.61 -2.52 7.14
CA HIS A 160 7.85 -1.52 6.39
C HIS A 160 7.86 -0.15 7.09
N TYR A 161 7.59 -0.14 8.39
CA TYR A 161 7.54 1.08 9.20
C TYR A 161 8.88 1.83 9.20
N VAL A 162 9.97 1.15 9.55
CA VAL A 162 11.30 1.76 9.68
C VAL A 162 11.78 2.31 8.35
N VAL A 163 11.72 1.51 7.28
CA VAL A 163 12.15 1.97 5.94
C VAL A 163 11.25 3.09 5.44
N GLY A 164 9.94 3.02 5.66
CA GLY A 164 9.02 4.11 5.36
C GLY A 164 9.42 5.41 6.06
N ARG A 165 9.71 5.37 7.36
CA ARG A 165 10.15 6.54 8.14
C ARG A 165 11.51 7.08 7.67
N ILE A 166 12.48 6.22 7.37
CA ILE A 166 13.80 6.62 6.83
C ILE A 166 13.62 7.34 5.47
N ARG A 167 12.67 6.89 4.64
CA ARG A 167 12.36 7.54 3.35
C ARG A 167 11.47 8.78 3.48
N GLY A 168 11.17 9.21 4.71
CA GLY A 168 10.39 10.42 5.01
C GLY A 168 8.89 10.27 4.73
N LEU A 169 8.38 9.04 4.76
CA LEU A 169 6.94 8.77 4.67
C LEU A 169 6.29 8.94 6.05
N LYS A 170 5.08 9.48 6.06
CA LYS A 170 4.25 9.55 7.27
C LYS A 170 3.47 8.25 7.41
N THR A 171 3.95 7.36 8.28
CA THR A 171 3.34 6.06 8.57
C THR A 171 2.90 5.98 10.02
N THR A 172 1.77 5.33 10.30
CA THR A 172 1.33 5.00 11.67
C THR A 172 2.10 3.81 12.22
N TRP A 173 2.05 3.62 13.53
CA TRP A 173 2.45 2.37 14.16
C TRP A 173 1.60 1.20 13.63
N PRO A 174 2.13 -0.03 13.56
CA PRO A 174 1.35 -1.20 13.16
C PRO A 174 0.13 -1.41 14.07
N ILE A 175 -1.01 -1.63 13.47
CA ILE A 175 -2.29 -1.92 14.14
C ILE A 175 -2.55 -3.41 13.97
N PHE A 176 -2.48 -4.19 15.03
CA PHE A 176 -2.70 -5.62 15.02
C PHE A 176 -4.20 -5.93 15.07
N ILE A 177 -4.63 -6.94 14.31
CA ILE A 177 -6.04 -7.33 14.21
C ILE A 177 -6.21 -8.72 14.78
N PRO A 178 -6.75 -8.86 16.01
CA PRO A 178 -7.03 -10.17 16.60
C PRO A 178 -8.20 -10.84 15.86
N LEU A 179 -8.06 -12.12 15.57
CA LEU A 179 -9.11 -12.92 14.92
C LEU A 179 -9.10 -14.35 15.48
N PRO A 180 -9.51 -14.53 16.76
CA PRO A 180 -9.50 -15.81 17.41
C PRO A 180 -10.44 -16.79 16.72
N PHE A 181 -10.07 -18.05 16.60
CA PHE A 181 -10.86 -19.17 16.08
C PHE A 181 -11.34 -19.09 14.63
N ILE A 182 -11.20 -17.93 13.97
CA ILE A 182 -11.60 -17.74 12.57
C ILE A 182 -10.39 -17.87 11.65
N SER A 183 -9.23 -17.38 12.09
CA SER A 183 -7.96 -17.51 11.36
C SER A 183 -7.13 -18.63 11.95
N ILE A 184 -6.40 -19.37 11.11
CA ILE A 184 -5.50 -20.45 11.50
C ILE A 184 -4.40 -19.94 12.46
N GLY A 185 -3.98 -18.69 12.32
CA GLY A 185 -2.98 -18.04 13.15
C GLY A 185 -3.54 -17.26 14.35
N GLY A 186 -4.87 -17.15 14.52
CA GLY A 186 -5.47 -16.33 15.58
C GLY A 186 -5.39 -14.82 15.33
N THR A 187 -4.89 -14.38 14.20
CA THR A 187 -4.78 -12.98 13.80
C THR A 187 -5.01 -12.84 12.28
N LEU A 188 -5.49 -11.68 11.86
CA LEU A 188 -5.52 -11.29 10.45
C LEU A 188 -4.19 -10.63 10.00
N GLY A 189 -3.26 -10.47 10.92
CA GLY A 189 -2.01 -9.74 10.68
C GLY A 189 -2.03 -8.35 11.30
N ALA A 190 -1.25 -7.44 10.74
CA ALA A 190 -1.25 -6.05 11.14
C ALA A 190 -1.35 -5.11 9.93
N VAL A 191 -1.74 -3.87 10.16
CA VAL A 191 -1.92 -2.85 9.13
C VAL A 191 -1.15 -1.59 9.51
N ILE A 192 -0.34 -1.10 8.59
CA ILE A 192 0.31 0.21 8.68
C ILE A 192 -0.44 1.17 7.76
N VAL A 193 -0.97 2.27 8.32
CA VAL A 193 -1.61 3.31 7.51
C VAL A 193 -0.55 4.31 7.08
N GLN A 194 -0.41 4.47 5.76
CA GLN A 194 0.48 5.45 5.17
C GLN A 194 -0.33 6.70 4.76
N SER A 195 0.01 7.85 5.36
CA SER A 195 -0.69 9.12 5.14
C SER A 195 -0.04 9.99 4.06
N SER A 196 1.08 9.58 3.49
CA SER A 196 1.78 10.32 2.43
C SER A 196 1.99 9.48 1.18
N PRO A 197 1.86 10.05 -0.04
CA PRO A 197 2.12 9.31 -1.27
C PRO A 197 3.60 8.95 -1.41
N PHE A 198 3.88 7.85 -2.13
CA PHE A 198 5.25 7.49 -2.49
C PHE A 198 5.85 8.50 -3.46
N LYS A 199 7.05 9.01 -3.15
CA LYS A 199 7.73 10.02 -3.98
C LYS A 199 8.20 9.47 -5.34
N ASN A 200 8.52 8.18 -5.41
CA ASN A 200 9.00 7.52 -6.61
C ASN A 200 8.86 6.00 -6.50
N ARG A 201 9.01 5.29 -7.63
CA ARG A 201 8.92 3.83 -7.72
C ARG A 201 9.96 3.10 -6.88
N ARG A 202 11.16 3.70 -6.72
CA ARG A 202 12.24 3.13 -5.92
C ARG A 202 11.85 3.09 -4.43
N THR A 203 11.33 4.18 -3.90
CA THR A 203 10.85 4.23 -2.50
C THR A 203 9.73 3.22 -2.26
N LEU A 204 8.79 3.06 -3.22
CA LEU A 204 7.74 2.05 -3.15
C LEU A 204 8.33 0.64 -3.05
N LEU A 205 9.32 0.31 -3.91
CA LEU A 205 9.96 -0.99 -3.90
C LEU A 205 10.75 -1.23 -2.61
N GLU A 206 11.53 -0.26 -2.14
CA GLU A 206 12.33 -0.38 -0.92
C GLU A 206 11.47 -0.62 0.31
N VAL A 207 10.37 0.13 0.45
CA VAL A 207 9.40 -0.08 1.54
C VAL A 207 8.69 -1.43 1.37
N GLY A 208 8.29 -1.78 0.14
CA GLY A 208 7.59 -3.03 -0.14
C GLY A 208 8.42 -4.28 0.18
N VAL A 209 9.72 -4.27 -0.09
CA VAL A 209 10.62 -5.41 0.18
C VAL A 209 11.08 -5.46 1.64
N ALA A 210 11.13 -4.33 2.33
CA ALA A 210 11.67 -4.25 3.69
C ALA A 210 10.93 -5.13 4.71
N GLY A 211 9.59 -5.22 4.60
CA GLY A 211 8.78 -6.08 5.48
C GLY A 211 9.09 -7.57 5.29
N PRO A 212 8.88 -8.12 4.09
CA PRO A 212 9.20 -9.53 3.82
C PRO A 212 10.63 -9.91 4.19
N LEU A 213 11.61 -9.03 3.90
CA LEU A 213 13.01 -9.28 4.23
C LEU A 213 13.25 -9.31 5.75
N ALA A 214 12.69 -8.37 6.50
CA ALA A 214 12.81 -8.34 7.96
C ALA A 214 12.12 -9.56 8.60
N GLY A 215 10.92 -9.93 8.13
CA GLY A 215 10.23 -11.13 8.57
C GLY A 215 11.01 -12.40 8.27
N PHE A 216 11.62 -12.51 7.10
CA PHE A 216 12.43 -13.65 6.70
C PHE A 216 13.69 -13.82 7.57
N ILE A 217 14.37 -12.71 7.91
CA ILE A 217 15.53 -12.72 8.81
C ILE A 217 15.19 -13.32 10.18
N VAL A 218 13.97 -13.12 10.67
CA VAL A 218 13.50 -13.69 11.94
C VAL A 218 12.97 -15.11 11.75
N ALA A 219 12.26 -15.37 10.65
CA ALA A 219 11.64 -16.67 10.38
C ALA A 219 12.67 -17.80 10.21
N VAL A 220 13.79 -17.55 9.51
CA VAL A 220 14.81 -18.59 9.26
C VAL A 220 15.44 -19.12 10.54
N PRO A 221 15.95 -18.29 11.48
CA PRO A 221 16.47 -18.80 12.75
C PRO A 221 15.42 -19.52 13.58
N LEU A 222 14.18 -19.03 13.63
CA LEU A 222 13.10 -19.68 14.36
C LEU A 222 12.73 -21.03 13.76
N PHE A 223 12.73 -21.14 12.44
CA PHE A 223 12.50 -22.40 11.75
C PHE A 223 13.62 -23.43 12.07
N LEU A 224 14.89 -23.02 11.98
CA LEU A 224 16.02 -23.89 12.33
C LEU A 224 16.00 -24.32 13.81
N LEU A 225 15.62 -23.38 14.70
CA LEU A 225 15.45 -23.71 16.13
C LEU A 225 14.30 -24.70 16.33
N GLY A 226 13.18 -24.53 15.63
CA GLY A 226 12.06 -25.46 15.65
C GLY A 226 12.47 -26.86 15.21
N LEU A 227 13.20 -26.98 14.11
CA LEU A 227 13.75 -28.26 13.64
C LEU A 227 14.68 -28.91 14.68
N TRP A 228 15.55 -28.13 15.31
CA TRP A 228 16.48 -28.64 16.34
C TRP A 228 15.76 -29.12 17.60
N LEU A 229 14.65 -28.47 17.97
CA LEU A 229 13.83 -28.84 19.13
C LEU A 229 12.84 -29.97 18.83
N THR A 230 12.57 -30.26 17.58
CA THR A 230 11.62 -31.31 17.18
C THR A 230 12.33 -32.66 17.18
N ASN A 231 11.85 -33.61 17.99
CA ASN A 231 12.21 -35.01 17.88
C ASN A 231 11.21 -35.69 16.95
N PRO A 232 11.59 -36.08 15.72
CA PRO A 232 10.67 -36.74 14.79
C PRO A 232 10.42 -38.18 15.30
N THR A 233 9.38 -38.36 16.09
CA THR A 233 8.84 -39.68 16.37
C THR A 233 7.86 -40.05 15.29
N PRO A 234 8.04 -41.19 14.57
CA PRO A 234 7.04 -41.63 13.59
C PRO A 234 5.71 -41.90 14.32
N SER A 235 4.79 -41.02 14.22
CA SER A 235 3.43 -41.17 14.74
C SER A 235 2.48 -41.48 13.59
N PRO A 236 1.52 -42.41 13.75
CA PRO A 236 0.49 -42.61 12.73
C PRO A 236 -0.24 -41.31 12.49
N VAL A 237 -0.35 -40.95 11.21
CA VAL A 237 -1.06 -39.73 10.81
C VAL A 237 -2.55 -39.89 11.11
N PRO A 238 -3.17 -39.04 11.96
CA PRO A 238 -4.59 -39.14 12.26
C PRO A 238 -5.46 -38.94 11.03
N PRO A 239 -6.61 -39.61 10.91
CA PRO A 239 -7.55 -39.36 9.84
C PRO A 239 -8.01 -37.89 9.85
N GLY A 240 -8.03 -37.25 8.68
CA GLY A 240 -8.41 -35.82 8.55
C GLY A 240 -7.27 -34.81 8.68
N THR A 241 -6.01 -35.27 8.80
CA THR A 241 -4.85 -34.38 8.80
C THR A 241 -4.70 -33.67 7.45
N THR A 242 -4.60 -32.34 7.49
CA THR A 242 -4.30 -31.54 6.29
C THR A 242 -2.80 -31.47 6.09
N PHE A 243 -2.32 -31.94 4.94
CA PHE A 243 -0.92 -31.80 4.56
C PHE A 243 -0.69 -30.42 3.94
N LEU A 244 0.22 -29.66 4.50
CA LEU A 244 0.76 -28.47 3.87
C LEU A 244 1.90 -28.95 2.94
N GLY A 245 1.91 -28.47 1.70
CA GLY A 245 2.96 -28.82 0.75
C GLY A 245 4.34 -28.34 1.22
N ASP A 246 5.39 -28.96 0.68
CA ASP A 246 6.77 -28.59 1.01
C ASP A 246 7.08 -27.17 0.52
N SER A 247 7.74 -26.39 1.37
CA SER A 247 8.25 -25.09 0.98
C SER A 247 9.57 -25.24 0.20
N LEU A 248 9.92 -24.25 -0.63
CA LEU A 248 11.23 -24.22 -1.29
C LEU A 248 12.38 -24.32 -0.27
N LEU A 249 12.20 -23.77 0.92
CA LEU A 249 13.20 -23.82 1.99
C LEU A 249 13.39 -25.25 2.52
N THR A 250 12.31 -25.99 2.75
CA THR A 250 12.39 -27.41 3.18
C THR A 250 13.02 -28.28 2.11
N GLN A 251 12.69 -28.07 0.84
CA GLN A 251 13.30 -28.79 -0.28
C GLN A 251 14.80 -28.50 -0.41
N ILE A 252 15.25 -27.25 -0.24
CA ILE A 252 16.68 -26.88 -0.31
C ILE A 252 17.45 -27.50 0.87
N LEU A 253 16.83 -27.58 2.05
CA LEU A 253 17.45 -28.14 3.24
C LEU A 253 17.41 -29.69 3.29
N GLY A 254 16.74 -30.33 2.32
CA GLY A 254 16.63 -31.79 2.24
C GLY A 254 15.78 -32.41 3.35
N LEU A 255 14.76 -31.66 3.80
CA LEU A 255 13.88 -32.02 4.93
C LEU A 255 12.51 -32.50 4.43
#